data_909bc8e1d32d3e0643cf91d540f9ebb1
#
_entry.id   909bc8e1d32d3e0643cf91d540f9ebb1
#
_cell.length_a   1.000
_cell.length_b   1.000
_cell.length_c   1.000
_cell.angle_alpha   90.00
_cell.angle_beta   90.00
_cell.angle_gamma   90.00
#
_symmetry.space_group_name_H-M   'P 1'
#
loop_
_entity.id
_entity.type
_entity.pdbx_description
1 polymer ?
#
loop_
_entity_poly.entity_id
_entity_poly.type
_entity_poly.pdbx_seq_one_letter_code
_entity_poly.pdbx_strand_id
1 'polypeptide(L)'
;MNVFMIGGTGLLGCEAAIQLIKHGHKVTSVALPPLPEGAPIPEEMDIIFGDINKKSDDEILEMLNGKDVFIFAAGVDERVEFPAPVMDYYYKYNIAPLERIFPLCKKAGVKRAVVLGSYFAYLSKLRPDMRLPERNPYFKSRLIQEEVCEAACDDSFSCAVLELPYIFGTQPGRKPVWTVLIEQIAFMDKWPFTMYPGGGTAMLTCRQVGEVICGAAERKKAGFEALPIAMYNQTWKEFLSIVYDARGMGKDRKIVSVAPWMMKMGMIKNAIDYKKRGIDSGMDLFDLPEIMDIDLFINNVYAKELGATEDDIVDAIFDSVKVSVASYNGTVKLLDMKGE
;
A
#
# COMPACT_ATOMS: atom_id res chain seq x y z
N MET A 1 15.18 6.11 -19.15
CA MET A 1 13.77 6.38 -19.48
C MET A 1 13.34 7.69 -18.83
N ASN A 2 12.32 8.32 -19.39
CA ASN A 2 11.64 9.45 -18.78
C ASN A 2 10.36 8.92 -18.10
N VAL A 3 10.27 9.04 -16.80
CA VAL A 3 9.16 8.50 -15.98
C VAL A 3 8.25 9.63 -15.53
N PHE A 4 6.95 9.45 -15.68
CA PHE A 4 5.94 10.30 -15.07
C PHE A 4 5.27 9.54 -13.92
N MET A 5 5.23 10.13 -12.74
CA MET A 5 4.73 9.48 -11.52
C MET A 5 3.65 10.32 -10.84
N ILE A 6 2.60 9.68 -10.35
CA ILE A 6 1.67 10.27 -9.40
C ILE A 6 1.97 9.68 -8.02
N GLY A 7 2.25 10.56 -7.04
CA GLY A 7 2.55 10.14 -5.68
C GLY A 7 4.03 9.95 -5.34
N GLY A 8 4.96 10.48 -6.16
CA GLY A 8 6.41 10.33 -5.97
C GLY A 8 6.99 10.97 -4.69
N THR A 9 6.22 11.77 -3.97
CA THR A 9 6.62 12.34 -2.66
C THR A 9 6.09 11.53 -1.47
N GLY A 10 5.25 10.52 -1.74
CA GLY A 10 4.77 9.56 -0.73
C GLY A 10 5.83 8.56 -0.34
N LEU A 11 5.57 7.78 0.73
CA LEU A 11 6.51 6.79 1.26
C LEU A 11 7.07 5.86 0.17
N LEU A 12 6.21 5.20 -0.59
CA LEU A 12 6.60 4.22 -1.61
C LEU A 12 7.07 4.87 -2.91
N GLY A 13 6.40 5.97 -3.30
CA GLY A 13 6.79 6.71 -4.51
C GLY A 13 8.15 7.39 -4.38
N CYS A 14 8.50 7.87 -3.20
CA CYS A 14 9.82 8.45 -2.92
C CYS A 14 10.93 7.39 -3.06
N GLU A 15 10.74 6.21 -2.48
CA GLU A 15 11.68 5.09 -2.64
C GLU A 15 11.80 4.67 -4.12
N ALA A 16 10.68 4.62 -4.85
CA ALA A 16 10.70 4.35 -6.28
C ALA A 16 11.49 5.42 -7.06
N ALA A 17 11.29 6.71 -6.74
CA ALA A 17 12.02 7.80 -7.38
C ALA A 17 13.53 7.69 -7.12
N ILE A 18 13.94 7.37 -5.87
CA ILE A 18 15.35 7.14 -5.51
C ILE A 18 15.95 6.02 -6.38
N GLN A 19 15.28 4.86 -6.49
CA GLN A 19 15.79 3.75 -7.27
C GLN A 19 15.83 4.06 -8.78
N LEU A 20 14.78 4.67 -9.31
CA LEU A 20 14.74 5.07 -10.73
C LEU A 20 15.86 6.05 -11.09
N ILE A 21 16.11 7.06 -10.26
CA ILE A 21 17.18 8.04 -10.48
C ILE A 21 18.55 7.37 -10.36
N LYS A 22 18.75 6.47 -9.38
CA LYS A 22 19.96 5.67 -9.22
C LYS A 22 20.25 4.82 -10.45
N HIS A 23 19.21 4.34 -11.16
CA HIS A 23 19.32 3.61 -12.43
C HIS A 23 19.47 4.54 -13.65
N GLY A 24 19.60 5.85 -13.46
CA GLY A 24 19.82 6.83 -14.52
C GLY A 24 18.55 7.27 -15.25
N HIS A 25 17.38 7.07 -14.65
CA HIS A 25 16.10 7.54 -15.20
C HIS A 25 15.78 8.96 -14.74
N LYS A 26 15.05 9.71 -15.57
CA LYS A 26 14.51 11.02 -15.20
C LYS A 26 13.09 10.84 -14.66
N VAL A 27 12.82 11.39 -13.49
CA VAL A 27 11.53 11.27 -12.81
C VAL A 27 10.87 12.64 -12.70
N THR A 28 9.65 12.74 -13.19
CA THR A 28 8.76 13.87 -12.96
C THR A 28 7.56 13.37 -12.16
N SER A 29 7.23 14.02 -11.05
CA SER A 29 6.09 13.62 -10.21
C SER A 29 5.10 14.72 -10.00
N VAL A 30 3.80 14.39 -10.11
CA VAL A 30 2.73 15.24 -9.55
C VAL A 30 2.49 14.85 -8.10
N ALA A 31 2.48 15.84 -7.21
CA ALA A 31 2.31 15.65 -5.78
C ALA A 31 1.50 16.76 -5.11
N LEU A 32 0.76 16.40 -4.07
CA LEU A 32 0.05 17.34 -3.23
C LEU A 32 1.00 18.00 -2.21
N PRO A 33 0.94 19.34 -2.01
CA PRO A 33 1.64 19.96 -0.91
C PRO A 33 0.90 19.74 0.44
N PRO A 34 1.57 19.87 1.60
CA PRO A 34 3.01 20.12 1.77
C PRO A 34 3.85 18.87 1.62
N LEU A 35 5.13 19.03 1.35
CA LEU A 35 6.09 17.92 1.43
C LEU A 35 6.34 17.53 2.89
N PRO A 36 6.56 16.24 3.19
CA PRO A 36 6.94 15.81 4.53
C PRO A 36 8.29 16.41 4.93
N GLU A 37 8.36 16.96 6.14
CA GLU A 37 9.60 17.58 6.64
C GLU A 37 10.71 16.54 6.81
N GLY A 38 11.87 16.80 6.21
CA GLY A 38 13.03 15.92 6.25
C GLY A 38 12.89 14.65 5.40
N ALA A 39 11.86 14.51 4.56
CA ALA A 39 11.74 13.38 3.66
C ALA A 39 12.92 13.37 2.65
N PRO A 40 13.50 12.18 2.34
CA PRO A 40 14.65 12.05 1.44
C PRO A 40 14.24 12.14 -0.03
N ILE A 41 13.52 13.21 -0.38
CA ILE A 41 13.05 13.43 -1.76
C ILE A 41 14.27 13.80 -2.61
N PRO A 42 14.53 13.06 -3.72
CA PRO A 42 15.68 13.37 -4.57
C PRO A 42 15.58 14.75 -5.19
N GLU A 43 16.67 15.52 -5.16
CA GLU A 43 16.75 16.84 -5.78
C GLU A 43 16.60 16.78 -7.31
N GLU A 44 16.97 15.65 -7.92
CA GLU A 44 16.85 15.39 -9.35
C GLU A 44 15.42 15.06 -9.80
N MET A 45 14.48 14.86 -8.85
CA MET A 45 13.09 14.64 -9.19
C MET A 45 12.37 15.96 -9.46
N ASP A 46 11.86 16.14 -10.67
CA ASP A 46 10.99 17.27 -11.00
C ASP A 46 9.63 17.10 -10.31
N ILE A 47 9.24 18.05 -9.46
CA ILE A 47 7.96 18.03 -8.74
C ILE A 47 7.02 19.09 -9.30
N ILE A 48 5.86 18.63 -9.78
CA ILE A 48 4.75 19.49 -10.17
C ILE A 48 3.71 19.47 -9.05
N PHE A 49 3.60 20.56 -8.30
CA PHE A 49 2.60 20.64 -7.24
C PHE A 49 1.19 20.80 -7.80
N GLY A 50 0.28 19.97 -7.30
CA GLY A 50 -1.14 20.03 -7.63
C GLY A 50 -1.88 18.70 -7.46
N ASP A 51 -3.20 18.81 -7.53
CA ASP A 51 -4.09 17.66 -7.53
C ASP A 51 -4.33 17.21 -8.98
N ILE A 52 -3.89 16.00 -9.32
CA ILE A 52 -4.05 15.43 -10.66
C ILE A 52 -5.52 15.37 -11.10
N ASN A 53 -6.45 15.20 -10.14
CA ASN A 53 -7.87 15.12 -10.42
C ASN A 53 -8.48 16.49 -10.82
N LYS A 54 -7.78 17.60 -10.51
CA LYS A 54 -8.20 18.97 -10.86
C LYS A 54 -7.55 19.49 -12.14
N LYS A 55 -6.57 18.78 -12.68
CA LYS A 55 -5.93 19.18 -13.96
C LYS A 55 -6.79 18.79 -15.14
N SER A 56 -6.73 19.60 -16.21
CA SER A 56 -7.39 19.26 -17.48
C SER A 56 -6.67 18.11 -18.20
N ASP A 57 -7.33 17.49 -19.15
CA ASP A 57 -6.71 16.42 -19.96
C ASP A 57 -5.55 16.97 -20.82
N ASP A 58 -5.65 18.22 -21.28
CA ASP A 58 -4.56 18.86 -22.03
C ASP A 58 -3.34 19.11 -21.15
N GLU A 59 -3.51 19.58 -19.90
CA GLU A 59 -2.41 19.70 -18.93
C GLU A 59 -1.75 18.32 -18.64
N ILE A 60 -2.55 17.26 -18.50
CA ILE A 60 -2.02 15.89 -18.27
C ILE A 60 -1.27 15.41 -19.50
N LEU A 61 -1.77 15.63 -20.70
CA LEU A 61 -1.09 15.29 -21.95
C LEU A 61 0.26 16.01 -22.08
N GLU A 62 0.32 17.29 -21.71
CA GLU A 62 1.58 18.05 -21.72
C GLU A 62 2.60 17.43 -20.77
N MET A 63 2.18 17.01 -19.55
CA MET A 63 3.06 16.35 -18.59
C MET A 63 3.52 14.94 -19.06
N LEU A 64 2.68 14.24 -19.82
CA LEU A 64 2.98 12.92 -20.39
C LEU A 64 3.84 12.99 -21.65
N ASN A 65 3.97 14.16 -22.27
CA ASN A 65 4.72 14.29 -23.49
C ASN A 65 6.21 13.91 -23.31
N GLY A 66 6.71 13.02 -24.15
CA GLY A 66 8.09 12.51 -24.09
C GLY A 66 8.38 11.59 -22.90
N LYS A 67 7.35 11.08 -22.21
CA LYS A 67 7.51 10.07 -21.16
C LYS A 67 7.42 8.67 -21.73
N ASP A 68 8.22 7.77 -21.19
CA ASP A 68 8.28 6.37 -21.58
C ASP A 68 7.39 5.49 -20.70
N VAL A 69 7.32 5.82 -19.39
CA VAL A 69 6.65 5.04 -18.35
C VAL A 69 5.78 5.93 -17.47
N PHE A 70 4.60 5.43 -17.14
CA PHE A 70 3.71 6.02 -16.15
C PHE A 70 3.69 5.16 -14.87
N ILE A 71 3.84 5.79 -13.69
CA ILE A 71 3.74 5.09 -12.40
C ILE A 71 2.62 5.71 -11.56
N PHE A 72 1.68 4.87 -11.12
CA PHE A 72 0.62 5.25 -10.21
C PHE A 72 0.93 4.71 -8.81
N ALA A 73 1.53 5.57 -7.98
CA ALA A 73 1.91 5.31 -6.58
C ALA A 73 1.05 6.12 -5.59
N ALA A 74 -0.16 6.45 -6.00
CA ALA A 74 -1.16 7.17 -5.20
C ALA A 74 -2.38 6.27 -4.93
N GLY A 75 -3.30 6.79 -4.15
CA GLY A 75 -4.54 6.10 -3.80
C GLY A 75 -4.75 6.02 -2.30
N VAL A 76 -5.85 5.38 -1.91
CA VAL A 76 -6.24 5.17 -0.52
C VAL A 76 -6.39 3.69 -0.22
N ASP A 77 -6.09 3.31 1.02
CA ASP A 77 -6.18 1.92 1.49
C ASP A 77 -7.36 1.71 2.45
N GLU A 78 -7.51 0.49 2.94
CA GLU A 78 -8.60 0.06 3.81
C GLU A 78 -8.61 0.72 5.19
N ARG A 79 -7.52 1.38 5.58
CA ARG A 79 -7.37 2.03 6.90
C ARG A 79 -7.93 3.45 6.93
N VAL A 80 -8.21 4.03 5.77
CA VAL A 80 -8.80 5.37 5.69
C VAL A 80 -10.30 5.26 5.93
N GLU A 81 -10.79 5.94 6.97
CA GLU A 81 -12.22 6.01 7.29
C GLU A 81 -12.91 7.04 6.39
N PHE A 82 -13.94 6.61 5.68
CA PHE A 82 -14.78 7.48 4.85
C PHE A 82 -16.26 7.35 5.24
N PRO A 83 -17.07 8.38 4.96
CA PRO A 83 -18.52 8.24 5.00
C PRO A 83 -19.04 7.14 4.06
N ALA A 84 -20.18 6.54 4.41
CA ALA A 84 -20.82 5.57 3.52
C ALA A 84 -21.43 6.26 2.28
N PRO A 85 -21.35 5.65 1.10
CA PRO A 85 -20.69 4.38 0.77
C PRO A 85 -19.20 4.55 0.47
N VAL A 86 -18.34 3.79 1.14
CA VAL A 86 -16.87 3.90 1.00
C VAL A 86 -16.38 3.55 -0.42
N MET A 87 -17.12 2.75 -1.16
CA MET A 87 -16.76 2.37 -2.54
C MET A 87 -16.61 3.56 -3.47
N ASP A 88 -17.38 4.64 -3.27
CA ASP A 88 -17.30 5.86 -4.08
C ASP A 88 -15.92 6.55 -3.92
N TYR A 89 -15.34 6.48 -2.72
CA TYR A 89 -14.00 7.01 -2.45
C TYR A 89 -12.91 6.14 -3.05
N TYR A 90 -13.05 4.80 -2.97
CA TYR A 90 -12.11 3.89 -3.65
C TYR A 90 -12.17 4.06 -5.16
N TYR A 91 -13.35 4.21 -5.73
CA TYR A 91 -13.49 4.51 -7.15
C TYR A 91 -12.78 5.82 -7.51
N LYS A 92 -13.09 6.90 -6.77
CA LYS A 92 -12.54 8.25 -6.99
C LYS A 92 -11.00 8.30 -6.93
N TYR A 93 -10.39 7.59 -5.97
CA TYR A 93 -8.97 7.72 -5.71
C TYR A 93 -8.11 6.59 -6.28
N ASN A 94 -8.66 5.39 -6.49
CA ASN A 94 -7.89 4.23 -6.94
C ASN A 94 -8.21 3.80 -8.38
N ILE A 95 -9.40 4.11 -8.90
CA ILE A 95 -9.89 3.58 -10.18
C ILE A 95 -10.03 4.70 -11.22
N ALA A 96 -10.86 5.69 -10.97
CA ALA A 96 -11.16 6.78 -11.92
C ALA A 96 -9.91 7.50 -12.47
N PRO A 97 -8.83 7.75 -11.68
CA PRO A 97 -7.61 8.32 -12.22
C PRO A 97 -6.97 7.45 -13.31
N LEU A 98 -7.02 6.13 -13.19
CA LEU A 98 -6.45 5.21 -14.18
C LEU A 98 -7.29 5.16 -15.45
N GLU A 99 -8.63 5.07 -15.33
CA GLU A 99 -9.54 5.13 -16.47
C GLU A 99 -9.34 6.40 -17.30
N ARG A 100 -9.06 7.51 -16.62
CA ARG A 100 -8.83 8.80 -17.27
C ARG A 100 -7.44 8.92 -17.88
N ILE A 101 -6.39 8.45 -17.18
CA ILE A 101 -5.00 8.72 -17.57
C ILE A 101 -4.48 7.72 -18.61
N PHE A 102 -4.90 6.46 -18.61
CA PHE A 102 -4.41 5.48 -19.58
C PHE A 102 -4.67 5.84 -21.05
N PRO A 103 -5.87 6.34 -21.44
CA PRO A 103 -6.05 6.85 -22.80
C PRO A 103 -5.09 8.00 -23.13
N LEU A 104 -4.82 8.89 -22.18
CA LEU A 104 -3.88 10.00 -22.35
C LEU A 104 -2.43 9.51 -22.47
N CYS A 105 -2.05 8.49 -21.70
CA CYS A 105 -0.75 7.81 -21.82
C CYS A 105 -0.55 7.27 -23.24
N LYS A 106 -1.51 6.53 -23.75
CA LYS A 106 -1.47 6.00 -25.12
C LYS A 106 -1.34 7.12 -26.16
N LYS A 107 -2.16 8.17 -26.04
CA LYS A 107 -2.13 9.35 -26.93
C LYS A 107 -0.76 10.05 -26.91
N ALA A 108 -0.12 10.14 -25.74
CA ALA A 108 1.19 10.74 -25.55
C ALA A 108 2.36 9.80 -25.98
N GLY A 109 2.08 8.53 -26.28
CA GLY A 109 3.08 7.56 -26.69
C GLY A 109 3.82 6.85 -25.55
N VAL A 110 3.31 6.96 -24.31
CA VAL A 110 3.78 6.17 -23.15
C VAL A 110 3.57 4.69 -23.45
N LYS A 111 4.58 3.84 -23.15
CA LYS A 111 4.58 2.42 -23.54
C LYS A 111 4.23 1.48 -22.38
N ARG A 112 4.43 1.92 -21.16
CA ARG A 112 4.27 1.06 -19.99
C ARG A 112 3.69 1.82 -18.81
N ALA A 113 2.82 1.14 -18.04
CA ALA A 113 2.39 1.60 -16.73
C ALA A 113 2.82 0.63 -15.63
N VAL A 114 3.07 1.17 -14.43
CA VAL A 114 3.22 0.42 -13.19
C VAL A 114 2.24 0.98 -12.17
N VAL A 115 1.39 0.12 -11.61
CA VAL A 115 0.35 0.51 -10.66
C VAL A 115 0.56 -0.21 -9.34
N LEU A 116 0.50 0.53 -8.23
CA LEU A 116 0.55 -0.06 -6.91
C LEU A 116 -0.83 -0.62 -6.55
N GLY A 117 -0.92 -1.94 -6.57
CA GLY A 117 -2.09 -2.72 -6.18
C GLY A 117 -2.02 -3.19 -4.73
N SER A 118 -2.77 -4.24 -4.41
CA SER A 118 -2.83 -4.83 -3.08
C SER A 118 -2.90 -6.35 -3.16
N TYR A 119 -2.18 -7.03 -2.28
CA TYR A 119 -2.24 -8.50 -2.17
C TYR A 119 -3.64 -9.02 -1.77
N PHE A 120 -4.56 -8.16 -1.39
CA PHE A 120 -5.96 -8.54 -1.20
C PHE A 120 -6.69 -8.85 -2.52
N ALA A 121 -6.23 -8.29 -3.66
CA ALA A 121 -6.67 -8.77 -4.96
C ALA A 121 -6.15 -10.19 -5.22
N TYR A 122 -4.88 -10.46 -4.92
CA TYR A 122 -4.31 -11.81 -4.97
C TYR A 122 -5.07 -12.80 -4.09
N LEU A 123 -5.35 -12.45 -2.81
CA LEU A 123 -6.15 -13.28 -1.91
C LEU A 123 -7.53 -13.59 -2.48
N SER A 124 -8.20 -12.59 -3.07
CA SER A 124 -9.53 -12.78 -3.69
C SER A 124 -9.51 -13.81 -4.82
N LYS A 125 -8.43 -13.81 -5.61
CA LYS A 125 -8.20 -14.77 -6.70
C LYS A 125 -7.80 -16.16 -6.18
N LEU A 126 -7.01 -16.20 -5.10
CA LEU A 126 -6.55 -17.44 -4.47
C LEU A 126 -7.69 -18.17 -3.72
N ARG A 127 -8.60 -17.40 -3.10
CA ARG A 127 -9.69 -17.91 -2.25
C ARG A 127 -11.06 -17.41 -2.74
N PRO A 128 -11.47 -17.80 -3.95
CA PRO A 128 -12.79 -17.40 -4.50
C PRO A 128 -13.95 -17.97 -3.67
N ASP A 129 -13.72 -19.07 -2.96
CA ASP A 129 -14.67 -19.69 -2.04
C ASP A 129 -15.10 -18.76 -0.89
N MET A 130 -14.24 -17.84 -0.48
CA MET A 130 -14.53 -16.87 0.59
C MET A 130 -15.43 -15.73 0.13
N ARG A 131 -15.59 -15.50 -1.16
CA ARG A 131 -16.43 -14.43 -1.76
C ARG A 131 -16.14 -13.04 -1.16
N LEU A 132 -14.88 -12.76 -0.85
CA LEU A 132 -14.44 -11.54 -0.14
C LEU A 132 -14.85 -10.23 -0.84
N PRO A 133 -14.75 -10.08 -2.17
CA PRO A 133 -15.10 -8.84 -2.87
C PRO A 133 -16.59 -8.46 -2.75
N GLU A 134 -17.47 -9.41 -2.44
CA GLU A 134 -18.90 -9.15 -2.30
C GLU A 134 -19.23 -8.36 -1.00
N ARG A 135 -18.40 -8.49 0.02
CA ARG A 135 -18.60 -7.88 1.34
C ARG A 135 -17.54 -6.84 1.70
N ASN A 136 -16.42 -6.83 0.96
CA ASN A 136 -15.26 -5.99 1.25
C ASN A 136 -15.03 -5.00 0.10
N PRO A 137 -15.53 -3.76 0.19
CA PRO A 137 -15.40 -2.74 -0.86
C PRO A 137 -13.95 -2.50 -1.29
N TYR A 138 -13.00 -2.56 -0.36
CA TYR A 138 -11.59 -2.43 -0.68
C TYR A 138 -11.08 -3.54 -1.60
N PHE A 139 -11.38 -4.79 -1.30
CA PHE A 139 -11.01 -5.95 -2.14
C PHE A 139 -11.62 -5.81 -3.54
N LYS A 140 -12.91 -5.45 -3.60
CA LYS A 140 -13.61 -5.21 -4.87
C LYS A 140 -12.93 -4.11 -5.68
N SER A 141 -12.56 -3.01 -5.04
CA SER A 141 -11.92 -1.88 -5.71
C SER A 141 -10.55 -2.25 -6.32
N ARG A 142 -9.79 -3.12 -5.64
CA ARG A 142 -8.48 -3.57 -6.15
C ARG A 142 -8.60 -4.53 -7.32
N LEU A 143 -9.63 -5.37 -7.36
CA LEU A 143 -9.93 -6.19 -8.54
C LEU A 143 -10.37 -5.32 -9.73
N ILE A 144 -11.28 -4.36 -9.53
CA ILE A 144 -11.69 -3.41 -10.59
C ILE A 144 -10.48 -2.61 -11.10
N GLN A 145 -9.57 -2.22 -10.21
CA GLN A 145 -8.32 -1.55 -10.61
C GLN A 145 -7.50 -2.42 -11.58
N GLU A 146 -7.37 -3.72 -11.30
CA GLU A 146 -6.70 -4.67 -12.22
C GLU A 146 -7.44 -4.82 -13.54
N GLU A 147 -8.78 -4.94 -13.51
CA GLU A 147 -9.60 -5.02 -14.72
C GLU A 147 -9.41 -3.78 -15.62
N VAL A 148 -9.35 -2.60 -15.05
CA VAL A 148 -9.06 -1.35 -15.79
C VAL A 148 -7.66 -1.37 -16.38
N CYS A 149 -6.67 -1.86 -15.63
CA CYS A 149 -5.30 -1.99 -16.11
C CYS A 149 -5.19 -3.00 -17.27
N GLU A 150 -5.85 -4.14 -17.15
CA GLU A 150 -5.89 -5.18 -18.20
C GLU A 150 -6.58 -4.68 -19.47
N ALA A 151 -7.75 -4.06 -19.33
CA ALA A 151 -8.51 -3.50 -20.45
C ALA A 151 -7.78 -2.37 -21.20
N ALA A 152 -6.85 -1.68 -20.54
CA ALA A 152 -6.03 -0.64 -21.16
C ALA A 152 -4.89 -1.22 -22.02
N CYS A 153 -4.47 -2.46 -21.80
CA CYS A 153 -3.34 -3.06 -22.49
C CYS A 153 -3.67 -3.44 -23.95
N ASP A 154 -2.70 -3.21 -24.82
CA ASP A 154 -2.71 -3.63 -26.22
C ASP A 154 -1.25 -3.77 -26.73
N ASP A 155 -1.07 -3.89 -28.05
CA ASP A 155 0.26 -4.03 -28.67
C ASP A 155 1.17 -2.80 -28.42
N SER A 156 0.58 -1.64 -28.10
CA SER A 156 1.28 -0.37 -27.91
C SER A 156 1.51 0.01 -26.46
N PHE A 157 0.77 -0.58 -25.52
CA PHE A 157 0.74 -0.22 -24.09
C PHE A 157 0.64 -1.46 -23.19
N SER A 158 1.53 -1.58 -22.24
CA SER A 158 1.57 -2.65 -21.24
C SER A 158 1.41 -2.13 -19.82
N CYS A 159 0.89 -2.95 -18.92
CA CYS A 159 0.70 -2.56 -17.52
C CYS A 159 1.09 -3.70 -16.57
N ALA A 160 1.82 -3.35 -15.51
CA ALA A 160 2.08 -4.22 -14.38
C ALA A 160 1.38 -3.66 -13.13
N VAL A 161 0.54 -4.47 -12.48
CA VAL A 161 0.01 -4.20 -11.14
C VAL A 161 0.83 -4.97 -10.13
N LEU A 162 1.43 -4.27 -9.17
CA LEU A 162 2.17 -4.86 -8.07
C LEU A 162 1.24 -5.10 -6.90
N GLU A 163 0.88 -6.34 -6.63
CA GLU A 163 0.00 -6.74 -5.52
C GLU A 163 0.81 -6.75 -4.21
N LEU A 164 0.95 -5.55 -3.63
CA LEU A 164 1.83 -5.30 -2.49
C LEU A 164 1.21 -5.79 -1.18
N PRO A 165 2.01 -6.48 -0.32
CA PRO A 165 1.59 -6.98 0.98
C PRO A 165 1.79 -5.94 2.09
N TYR A 166 2.09 -6.37 3.31
CA TYR A 166 2.49 -5.50 4.41
C TYR A 166 3.88 -4.92 4.18
N ILE A 167 3.99 -3.60 4.32
CA ILE A 167 5.22 -2.86 4.00
C ILE A 167 5.72 -2.15 5.25
N PHE A 168 7.02 -2.28 5.53
CA PHE A 168 7.68 -1.70 6.69
C PHE A 168 8.80 -0.76 6.27
N GLY A 169 8.97 0.29 7.04
CA GLY A 169 9.88 1.39 6.85
C GLY A 169 9.19 2.71 7.17
N THR A 170 9.96 3.78 7.22
CA THR A 170 9.48 5.12 7.61
C THR A 170 9.94 6.17 6.62
N GLN A 171 9.19 7.25 6.54
CA GLN A 171 9.60 8.48 5.87
C GLN A 171 9.55 9.61 6.90
N PRO A 172 10.65 10.35 7.11
CA PRO A 172 10.65 11.51 7.98
C PRO A 172 9.48 12.45 7.68
N GLY A 173 8.88 13.03 8.72
CA GLY A 173 7.75 13.93 8.60
C GLY A 173 6.39 13.29 8.29
N ARG A 174 6.32 11.97 8.02
CA ARG A 174 5.08 11.25 7.67
C ARG A 174 4.66 10.26 8.77
N LYS A 175 3.36 10.24 9.08
CA LYS A 175 2.77 9.29 10.04
C LYS A 175 2.81 7.88 9.44
N PRO A 176 3.42 6.90 10.15
CA PRO A 176 3.40 5.52 9.69
C PRO A 176 1.99 4.92 9.76
N VAL A 177 1.65 4.12 8.77
CA VAL A 177 0.39 3.36 8.73
C VAL A 177 0.23 2.42 9.93
N TRP A 178 1.33 1.96 10.50
CA TRP A 178 1.38 1.03 11.64
C TRP A 178 0.95 1.63 12.97
N THR A 179 0.70 2.95 13.04
CA THR A 179 0.08 3.59 14.21
C THR A 179 -1.26 2.94 14.54
N VAL A 180 -2.03 2.51 13.52
CA VAL A 180 -3.30 1.78 13.70
C VAL A 180 -3.11 0.46 14.46
N LEU A 181 -2.03 -0.28 14.17
CA LEU A 181 -1.72 -1.51 14.92
C LEU A 181 -1.47 -1.21 16.39
N ILE A 182 -0.70 -0.16 16.69
CA ILE A 182 -0.41 0.22 18.08
C ILE A 182 -1.70 0.59 18.81
N GLU A 183 -2.59 1.33 18.18
CA GLU A 183 -3.92 1.66 18.72
C GLU A 183 -4.74 0.40 19.03
N GLN A 184 -4.69 -0.59 18.13
CA GLN A 184 -5.43 -1.86 18.26
C GLN A 184 -4.92 -2.75 19.39
N ILE A 185 -3.61 -2.77 19.67
CA ILE A 185 -3.02 -3.70 20.64
C ILE A 185 -2.77 -3.07 22.02
N ALA A 186 -2.69 -1.73 22.12
CA ALA A 186 -2.31 -1.02 23.35
C ALA A 186 -3.22 -1.33 24.55
N PHE A 187 -4.52 -1.61 24.34
CA PHE A 187 -5.42 -1.95 25.45
C PHE A 187 -5.03 -3.28 26.15
N MET A 188 -4.31 -4.17 25.45
CA MET A 188 -3.82 -5.44 26.00
C MET A 188 -2.49 -5.30 26.76
N ASP A 189 -1.87 -4.12 26.81
CA ASP A 189 -0.59 -3.92 27.49
C ASP A 189 -0.66 -4.23 28.98
N LYS A 190 -1.85 -4.04 29.59
CA LYS A 190 -2.10 -4.35 31.00
C LYS A 190 -2.28 -5.86 31.28
N TRP A 191 -2.38 -6.69 30.23
CA TRP A 191 -2.56 -8.13 30.37
C TRP A 191 -1.20 -8.83 30.30
N PRO A 192 -1.05 -10.02 30.91
CA PRO A 192 0.20 -10.79 30.82
C PRO A 192 0.39 -11.47 29.47
N PHE A 193 -0.54 -11.33 28.55
CA PHE A 193 -0.51 -11.92 27.20
C PHE A 193 -1.24 -11.01 26.20
N THR A 194 -1.02 -11.28 24.92
CA THR A 194 -1.74 -10.65 23.81
C THR A 194 -2.52 -11.72 23.07
N MET A 195 -3.78 -11.44 22.76
CA MET A 195 -4.62 -12.28 21.90
C MET A 195 -4.55 -11.76 20.46
N TYR A 196 -4.33 -12.67 19.51
CA TYR A 196 -4.25 -12.31 18.09
C TYR A 196 -4.63 -13.50 17.21
N PRO A 197 -4.96 -13.33 15.90
CA PRO A 197 -5.22 -14.44 14.98
C PRO A 197 -4.04 -15.41 14.84
N GLY A 198 -4.32 -16.59 14.30
CA GLY A 198 -3.33 -17.67 14.18
C GLY A 198 -2.47 -17.63 12.93
N GLY A 199 -2.92 -16.95 11.87
CA GLY A 199 -2.26 -16.95 10.57
C GLY A 199 -1.00 -16.09 10.49
N GLY A 200 -0.68 -15.66 9.27
CA GLY A 200 0.49 -14.86 8.99
C GLY A 200 0.35 -14.04 7.71
N THR A 201 1.38 -13.27 7.38
CA THR A 201 1.35 -12.38 6.23
C THR A 201 2.71 -12.29 5.53
N ALA A 202 2.64 -11.97 4.24
CA ALA A 202 3.79 -11.60 3.44
C ALA A 202 4.21 -10.16 3.73
N MET A 203 5.49 -9.84 3.58
CA MET A 203 6.07 -8.54 3.95
C MET A 203 7.15 -8.09 2.97
N LEU A 204 7.35 -6.76 2.91
CA LEU A 204 8.42 -6.05 2.20
C LEU A 204 8.91 -4.87 3.04
N THR A 205 10.14 -4.42 2.75
CA THR A 205 10.58 -3.08 3.18
C THR A 205 10.21 -2.02 2.15
N CYS A 206 10.12 -0.76 2.56
CA CYS A 206 9.86 0.37 1.64
C CYS A 206 10.94 0.45 0.54
N ARG A 207 12.21 0.18 0.87
CA ARG A 207 13.30 0.14 -0.09
C ARG A 207 13.07 -0.92 -1.16
N GLN A 208 12.69 -2.14 -0.75
CA GLN A 208 12.38 -3.23 -1.69
C GLN A 208 11.18 -2.91 -2.59
N VAL A 209 10.17 -2.17 -2.06
CA VAL A 209 9.07 -1.67 -2.91
C VAL A 209 9.61 -0.71 -3.98
N GLY A 210 10.52 0.18 -3.63
CA GLY A 210 11.18 1.05 -4.62
C GLY A 210 11.92 0.26 -5.69
N GLU A 211 12.67 -0.77 -5.30
CA GLU A 211 13.41 -1.65 -6.22
C GLU A 211 12.46 -2.39 -7.18
N VAL A 212 11.37 -2.99 -6.68
CA VAL A 212 10.42 -3.70 -7.55
C VAL A 212 9.62 -2.78 -8.46
N ILE A 213 9.33 -1.54 -8.06
CA ILE A 213 8.70 -0.55 -8.93
C ILE A 213 9.66 -0.19 -10.08
N CYS A 214 10.94 0.04 -9.76
CA CYS A 214 11.97 0.30 -10.77
C CYS A 214 12.11 -0.87 -11.75
N GLY A 215 12.24 -2.10 -11.24
CA GLY A 215 12.33 -3.29 -12.08
C GLY A 215 11.08 -3.53 -12.94
N ALA A 216 9.89 -3.26 -12.40
CA ALA A 216 8.65 -3.33 -13.17
C ALA A 216 8.58 -2.28 -14.28
N ALA A 217 9.12 -1.07 -14.05
CA ALA A 217 9.22 -0.03 -15.06
C ALA A 217 10.19 -0.40 -16.19
N GLU A 218 11.29 -1.08 -15.88
CA GLU A 218 12.32 -1.53 -16.82
C GLU A 218 11.95 -2.82 -17.56
N ARG A 219 10.99 -3.60 -17.03
CA ARG A 219 10.61 -4.90 -17.57
C ARG A 219 9.99 -4.79 -18.95
N LYS A 220 10.56 -5.51 -19.91
CA LYS A 220 10.07 -5.59 -21.31
C LYS A 220 9.07 -6.72 -21.47
N LYS A 221 7.91 -6.59 -20.89
CA LYS A 221 6.79 -7.56 -20.97
C LYS A 221 5.59 -6.88 -21.61
N ALA A 222 5.05 -7.47 -22.67
CA ALA A 222 3.83 -7.00 -23.31
C ALA A 222 2.58 -7.42 -22.51
N GLY A 223 1.51 -6.68 -22.70
CA GLY A 223 0.22 -6.95 -22.10
C GLY A 223 0.13 -6.62 -20.61
N PHE A 224 -0.77 -7.29 -19.93
CA PHE A 224 -1.07 -7.10 -18.51
C PHE A 224 -0.38 -8.14 -17.63
N GLU A 225 0.08 -7.71 -16.47
CA GLU A 225 0.61 -8.58 -15.41
C GLU A 225 0.07 -8.10 -14.05
N ALA A 226 -0.51 -9.02 -13.24
CA ALA A 226 -0.74 -8.82 -11.82
C ALA A 226 0.27 -9.68 -11.05
N LEU A 227 1.14 -9.05 -10.28
CA LEU A 227 2.31 -9.68 -9.68
C LEU A 227 2.23 -9.63 -8.15
N PRO A 228 1.97 -10.77 -7.46
CA PRO A 228 2.04 -10.83 -6.01
C PRO A 228 3.49 -10.72 -5.55
N ILE A 229 3.79 -9.66 -4.81
CA ILE A 229 5.16 -9.29 -4.43
C ILE A 229 5.39 -9.55 -2.94
N ALA A 230 6.46 -10.26 -2.60
CA ALA A 230 6.94 -10.41 -1.22
C ALA A 230 8.43 -10.77 -1.18
N MET A 231 9.10 -10.44 -0.07
CA MET A 231 10.44 -10.95 0.24
C MET A 231 10.43 -11.81 1.49
N TYR A 232 9.55 -11.50 2.44
CA TYR A 232 9.49 -12.17 3.74
C TYR A 232 8.07 -12.64 4.03
N ASN A 233 7.96 -13.69 4.83
CA ASN A 233 6.71 -14.21 5.36
C ASN A 233 6.89 -14.42 6.87
N GLN A 234 5.95 -13.94 7.66
CA GLN A 234 5.96 -14.12 9.12
C GLN A 234 4.57 -14.47 9.62
N THR A 235 4.52 -15.37 10.59
CA THR A 235 3.31 -15.57 11.39
C THR A 235 3.02 -14.32 12.22
N TRP A 236 1.76 -14.08 12.58
CA TRP A 236 1.43 -12.98 13.48
C TRP A 236 2.16 -13.06 14.83
N LYS A 237 2.48 -14.26 15.28
CA LYS A 237 3.23 -14.48 16.51
C LYS A 237 4.66 -13.96 16.39
N GLU A 238 5.36 -14.29 15.31
CA GLU A 238 6.72 -13.79 15.03
C GLU A 238 6.72 -12.28 14.88
N PHE A 239 5.82 -11.76 14.07
CA PHE A 239 5.67 -10.32 13.85
C PHE A 239 5.41 -9.55 15.15
N LEU A 240 4.42 -9.98 15.96
CA LEU A 240 4.12 -9.31 17.23
C LEU A 240 5.23 -9.44 18.26
N SER A 241 6.02 -10.52 18.24
CA SER A 241 7.23 -10.62 19.08
C SER A 241 8.20 -9.47 18.77
N ILE A 242 8.43 -9.16 17.48
CA ILE A 242 9.26 -8.04 17.05
C ILE A 242 8.60 -6.70 17.46
N VAL A 243 7.29 -6.55 17.27
CA VAL A 243 6.55 -5.33 17.66
C VAL A 243 6.68 -5.04 19.16
N TYR A 244 6.53 -6.05 20.02
CA TYR A 244 6.64 -5.87 21.47
C TYR A 244 8.07 -5.60 21.91
N ASP A 245 9.06 -6.20 21.27
CA ASP A 245 10.48 -5.89 21.49
C ASP A 245 10.79 -4.42 21.14
N ALA A 246 10.34 -3.97 19.97
CA ALA A 246 10.50 -2.57 19.53
C ALA A 246 9.82 -1.56 20.46
N ARG A 247 8.75 -1.97 21.16
CA ARG A 247 8.05 -1.19 22.18
C ARG A 247 8.72 -1.22 23.56
N GLY A 248 9.82 -1.98 23.71
CA GLY A 248 10.51 -2.15 24.99
C GLY A 248 9.78 -3.06 26.00
N MET A 249 8.80 -3.85 25.54
CA MET A 249 8.03 -4.78 26.37
C MET A 249 8.60 -6.21 26.37
N GLY A 250 9.68 -6.43 25.60
CA GLY A 250 10.39 -7.70 25.47
C GLY A 250 9.77 -8.65 24.46
N LYS A 251 10.64 -9.33 23.73
CA LYS A 251 10.27 -10.29 22.68
C LYS A 251 9.56 -11.55 23.19
N ASP A 252 9.69 -11.86 24.47
CA ASP A 252 9.13 -13.07 25.08
C ASP A 252 7.70 -12.89 25.58
N ARG A 253 7.05 -11.75 25.24
CA ARG A 253 5.65 -11.55 25.57
C ARG A 253 4.79 -12.68 25.02
N LYS A 254 3.98 -13.30 25.85
CA LYS A 254 3.10 -14.40 25.46
C LYS A 254 2.05 -13.92 24.46
N ILE A 255 2.05 -14.47 23.26
CA ILE A 255 1.03 -14.26 22.22
C ILE A 255 0.20 -15.52 22.13
N VAL A 256 -1.12 -15.39 22.30
CA VAL A 256 -2.08 -16.48 22.30
C VAL A 256 -2.93 -16.37 21.04
N SER A 257 -2.87 -17.39 20.19
CA SER A 257 -3.74 -17.46 19.03
C SER A 257 -5.17 -17.76 19.47
N VAL A 258 -6.11 -16.97 18.95
CA VAL A 258 -7.54 -17.08 19.24
C VAL A 258 -8.32 -17.40 17.98
N ALA A 259 -9.33 -18.25 18.11
CA ALA A 259 -10.17 -18.61 16.98
C ALA A 259 -10.94 -17.38 16.43
N PRO A 260 -11.18 -17.30 15.10
CA PRO A 260 -11.83 -16.16 14.46
C PRO A 260 -13.17 -15.77 15.11
N TRP A 261 -14.00 -16.73 15.51
CA TRP A 261 -15.30 -16.45 16.13
C TRP A 261 -15.19 -15.67 17.46
N MET A 262 -14.14 -15.90 18.24
CA MET A 262 -13.88 -15.15 19.48
C MET A 262 -13.55 -13.70 19.19
N MET A 263 -12.76 -13.46 18.15
CA MET A 263 -12.41 -12.10 17.73
C MET A 263 -13.62 -11.36 17.17
N LYS A 264 -14.49 -12.05 16.40
CA LYS A 264 -15.74 -11.47 15.88
C LYS A 264 -16.61 -10.89 17.02
N MET A 265 -16.68 -11.55 18.18
CA MET A 265 -17.39 -10.99 19.33
C MET A 265 -16.81 -9.66 19.80
N GLY A 266 -15.47 -9.52 19.76
CA GLY A 266 -14.81 -8.24 20.08
C GLY A 266 -15.08 -7.13 19.07
N MET A 267 -15.37 -7.46 17.81
CA MET A 267 -15.64 -6.49 16.75
C MET A 267 -17.06 -5.88 16.80
N ILE A 268 -17.99 -6.48 17.54
CA ILE A 268 -19.39 -6.01 17.61
C ILE A 268 -19.47 -4.54 18.06
N LYS A 269 -18.67 -4.17 19.06
CA LYS A 269 -18.64 -2.78 19.55
C LYS A 269 -18.18 -1.80 18.46
N ASN A 270 -17.14 -2.17 17.73
CA ASN A 270 -16.59 -1.34 16.67
C ASN A 270 -17.59 -1.20 15.51
N ALA A 271 -18.27 -2.28 15.13
CA ALA A 271 -19.31 -2.26 14.11
C ALA A 271 -20.47 -1.33 14.48
N ILE A 272 -20.90 -1.34 15.75
CA ILE A 272 -21.93 -0.42 16.25
C ILE A 272 -21.44 1.03 16.22
N ASP A 273 -20.19 1.29 16.60
CA ASP A 273 -19.60 2.63 16.59
C ASP A 273 -19.49 3.18 15.15
N TYR A 274 -19.00 2.41 14.21
CA TYR A 274 -18.92 2.78 12.79
C TYR A 274 -20.30 3.14 12.24
N LYS A 275 -21.31 2.31 12.52
CA LYS A 275 -22.68 2.58 12.10
C LYS A 275 -23.22 3.89 12.70
N LYS A 276 -22.94 4.17 13.98
CA LYS A 276 -23.36 5.42 14.64
C LYS A 276 -22.69 6.65 14.05
N ARG A 277 -21.43 6.53 13.63
CA ARG A 277 -20.67 7.63 13.03
C ARG A 277 -20.95 7.80 11.52
N GLY A 278 -21.76 6.91 10.92
CA GLY A 278 -22.01 6.93 9.46
C GLY A 278 -20.79 6.60 8.63
N ILE A 279 -19.80 5.88 9.22
CA ILE A 279 -18.59 5.45 8.56
C ILE A 279 -18.82 4.06 7.97
N ASP A 280 -18.34 3.88 6.75
CA ASP A 280 -18.28 2.58 6.10
C ASP A 280 -16.84 2.07 6.13
N SER A 281 -16.67 0.80 6.45
CA SER A 281 -15.35 0.16 6.49
C SER A 281 -15.01 -0.41 5.11
N GLY A 282 -13.78 -0.19 4.66
CA GLY A 282 -13.27 -0.81 3.44
C GLY A 282 -13.18 -2.34 3.51
N MET A 283 -13.14 -2.87 4.73
CA MET A 283 -13.14 -4.31 5.03
C MET A 283 -14.27 -4.61 6.03
N ASP A 284 -15.00 -5.70 5.79
CA ASP A 284 -15.97 -6.19 6.75
C ASP A 284 -15.27 -6.62 8.04
N LEU A 285 -15.66 -6.00 9.16
CA LEU A 285 -15.05 -6.27 10.47
C LEU A 285 -15.22 -7.73 10.91
N PHE A 286 -16.23 -8.44 10.41
CA PHE A 286 -16.46 -9.84 10.73
C PHE A 286 -15.73 -10.81 9.78
N ASP A 287 -15.29 -10.36 8.60
CA ASP A 287 -14.41 -11.13 7.72
C ASP A 287 -12.94 -11.00 8.16
N LEU A 288 -12.55 -9.88 8.75
CA LEU A 288 -11.17 -9.58 9.14
C LEU A 288 -10.52 -10.68 9.99
N PRO A 289 -11.14 -11.23 11.06
CA PRO A 289 -10.57 -12.31 11.84
C PRO A 289 -10.32 -13.60 11.03
N GLU A 290 -11.17 -13.92 10.06
CA GLU A 290 -10.99 -15.09 9.18
C GLU A 290 -9.86 -14.87 8.18
N ILE A 291 -9.75 -13.65 7.62
CA ILE A 291 -8.66 -13.28 6.72
C ILE A 291 -7.32 -13.34 7.46
N MET A 292 -7.26 -12.85 8.70
CA MET A 292 -6.06 -12.85 9.51
C MET A 292 -5.68 -14.23 10.09
N ASP A 293 -6.57 -15.22 10.04
CA ASP A 293 -6.27 -16.60 10.43
C ASP A 293 -5.66 -17.44 9.30
N ILE A 294 -5.54 -16.86 8.10
CA ILE A 294 -4.90 -17.48 6.94
C ILE A 294 -3.40 -17.14 6.95
N ASP A 295 -2.56 -18.12 6.60
CA ASP A 295 -1.17 -17.89 6.21
C ASP A 295 -1.13 -17.30 4.78
N LEU A 296 -1.33 -15.99 4.65
CA LEU A 296 -1.25 -15.31 3.36
C LEU A 296 0.22 -15.08 2.99
N PHE A 297 0.90 -16.18 2.71
CA PHE A 297 2.30 -16.21 2.34
C PHE A 297 2.48 -16.17 0.83
N ILE A 298 3.46 -15.40 0.39
CA ILE A 298 3.80 -15.21 -1.02
C ILE A 298 5.28 -15.54 -1.18
N ASN A 299 5.63 -16.31 -2.23
CA ASN A 299 7.03 -16.56 -2.54
C ASN A 299 7.71 -15.28 -3.08
N ASN A 300 9.03 -15.24 -3.02
CA ASN A 300 9.81 -14.07 -3.40
C ASN A 300 10.26 -14.06 -4.88
N VAL A 301 9.69 -14.91 -5.72
CA VAL A 301 10.12 -15.08 -7.12
C VAL A 301 9.97 -13.78 -7.88
N TYR A 302 8.77 -13.20 -7.90
CA TYR A 302 8.55 -11.95 -8.64
C TYR A 302 9.32 -10.76 -8.06
N ALA A 303 9.43 -10.67 -6.73
CA ALA A 303 10.23 -9.61 -6.12
C ALA A 303 11.69 -9.68 -6.58
N LYS A 304 12.30 -10.86 -6.58
CA LYS A 304 13.68 -11.07 -7.06
C LYS A 304 13.83 -10.86 -8.55
N GLU A 305 12.87 -11.33 -9.36
CA GLU A 305 12.85 -11.05 -10.82
C GLU A 305 12.79 -9.55 -11.13
N LEU A 306 12.15 -8.77 -10.27
CA LEU A 306 12.06 -7.31 -10.38
C LEU A 306 13.21 -6.58 -9.67
N GLY A 307 14.25 -7.32 -9.23
CA GLY A 307 15.47 -6.73 -8.70
C GLY A 307 15.46 -6.41 -7.20
N ALA A 308 14.47 -6.90 -6.44
CA ALA A 308 14.50 -6.75 -4.98
C ALA A 308 15.72 -7.45 -4.40
N THR A 309 16.47 -6.72 -3.58
CA THR A 309 17.65 -7.21 -2.87
C THR A 309 17.31 -7.53 -1.41
N GLU A 310 18.17 -8.32 -0.76
CA GLU A 310 17.99 -8.62 0.67
C GLU A 310 18.04 -7.34 1.51
N ASP A 311 17.19 -7.28 2.55
CA ASP A 311 17.09 -6.17 3.49
C ASP A 311 16.76 -6.68 4.88
N ASP A 312 16.90 -5.85 5.92
CA ASP A 312 16.55 -6.23 7.28
C ASP A 312 15.09 -5.87 7.58
N ILE A 313 14.20 -6.84 7.42
CA ILE A 313 12.77 -6.67 7.74
C ILE A 313 12.54 -6.43 9.23
N VAL A 314 13.39 -6.96 10.11
CA VAL A 314 13.26 -6.77 11.56
C VAL A 314 13.56 -5.32 11.90
N ASP A 315 14.64 -4.75 11.40
CA ASP A 315 14.98 -3.34 11.58
C ASP A 315 13.88 -2.42 10.99
N ALA A 316 13.36 -2.74 9.80
CA ALA A 316 12.27 -1.97 9.19
C ALA A 316 10.98 -1.99 10.03
N ILE A 317 10.66 -3.14 10.67
CA ILE A 317 9.55 -3.25 11.61
C ILE A 317 9.83 -2.41 12.87
N PHE A 318 11.04 -2.51 13.43
CA PHE A 318 11.45 -1.73 14.60
C PHE A 318 11.29 -0.22 14.36
N ASP A 319 11.78 0.29 13.26
CA ASP A 319 11.67 1.70 12.92
C ASP A 319 10.22 2.13 12.74
N SER A 320 9.44 1.34 12.01
CA SER A 320 8.00 1.59 11.82
C SER A 320 7.26 1.65 13.17
N VAL A 321 7.55 0.72 14.08
CA VAL A 321 6.92 0.65 15.40
C VAL A 321 7.34 1.80 16.29
N LYS A 322 8.64 2.15 16.34
CA LYS A 322 9.13 3.28 17.16
C LYS A 322 8.44 4.59 16.78
N VAL A 323 8.40 4.90 15.47
CA VAL A 323 7.73 6.13 14.98
C VAL A 323 6.22 6.06 15.22
N SER A 324 5.59 4.88 15.06
CA SER A 324 4.16 4.67 15.35
C SER A 324 3.83 4.90 16.82
N VAL A 325 4.66 4.42 17.74
CA VAL A 325 4.50 4.66 19.20
C VAL A 325 4.67 6.14 19.53
N ALA A 326 5.65 6.81 18.95
CA ALA A 326 5.85 8.25 19.12
C ALA A 326 4.64 9.06 18.61
N SER A 327 4.08 8.66 17.46
CA SER A 327 2.88 9.25 16.90
C SER A 327 1.65 9.00 17.80
N TYR A 328 1.45 7.77 18.27
CA TYR A 328 0.37 7.40 19.17
C TYR A 328 0.40 8.18 20.48
N ASN A 329 1.60 8.39 21.05
CA ASN A 329 1.80 9.15 22.27
C ASN A 329 1.78 10.67 22.07
N GLY A 330 1.63 11.16 20.82
CA GLY A 330 1.60 12.58 20.50
C GLY A 330 2.94 13.31 20.73
N THR A 331 4.06 12.58 20.75
CA THR A 331 5.39 13.15 20.99
C THR A 331 6.06 13.72 19.72
N VAL A 332 5.49 13.42 18.55
CA VAL A 332 5.94 13.91 17.25
C VAL A 332 4.76 14.43 16.44
N LYS A 333 5.00 15.51 15.66
CA LYS A 333 4.01 16.04 14.73
C LYS A 333 4.33 15.53 13.33
N LEU A 334 3.42 14.75 12.75
CA LEU A 334 3.62 14.09 11.46
C LEU A 334 2.44 14.41 10.53
N LEU A 335 2.72 14.42 9.23
CA LEU A 335 1.67 14.52 8.20
C LEU A 335 0.89 13.21 8.14
N ASP A 336 -0.42 13.29 8.23
CA ASP A 336 -1.31 12.15 8.04
C ASP A 336 -1.46 11.84 6.54
N MET A 337 -1.72 10.58 6.20
CA MET A 337 -2.10 10.16 4.84
C MET A 337 -3.59 10.45 4.62
N LYS A 338 -4.01 11.69 4.68
CA LYS A 338 -5.37 12.07 4.29
C LYS A 338 -5.38 12.41 2.82
N GLY A 339 -6.22 11.73 2.05
CA GLY A 339 -6.75 12.26 0.83
C GLY A 339 -7.74 13.36 1.20
N GLU A 340 -7.32 14.61 1.17
CA GLU A 340 -8.23 15.74 1.15
C GLU A 340 -8.71 16.01 -0.28
#